data_994f1b392b5eb6bd2cfc40551c747af8
#
_entry.id   994f1b392b5eb6bd2cfc40551c747af8
#
_cell.length_a   1.000
_cell.length_b   1.000
_cell.length_c   1.000
_cell.angle_alpha   90.00
_cell.angle_beta   90.00
_cell.angle_gamma   90.00
#
_symmetry.space_group_name_H-M   'P 1'
#
loop_
_entity.id
_entity.type
_entity.pdbx_description
1 polymer ?
#
loop_
_entity_poly.entity_id
_entity_poly.type
_entity_poly.pdbx_seq_one_letter_code
_entity_poly.pdbx_strand_id
1 'polypeptide(L)'
;LKALRIILIIITSLAAIVAFYAYRNINYDYMNENFMQKTGEKLGFIEKQAVLYDGSVLNYGEGPSNGPPLLLLHGQQTTWKDYAKVLPDLSKEFHIFAVDYYGHGKSSKDTSKYKANIIGQDLIWFMDSVIEKPSYVSGHSSGALLASWLGANNPENVIGLILEDGPFFSTEKGRAEKTFAYKGFENMHNYLNQQEIDSYTHYSLLYDPMIDLINKQGGDIWEKGIKGPALKYMEKHPGEIPRLWFYPPEIGVNAIF
;
A
#
# COMPACT_ATOMS: atom_id res chain seq x y z
N LEU A 1 1.55 19.64 -49.74
CA LEU A 1 0.21 19.55 -49.13
C LEU A 1 -0.12 18.14 -48.60
N LYS A 2 0.08 17.04 -49.36
CA LYS A 2 -0.17 15.66 -48.92
C LYS A 2 0.73 15.26 -47.74
N ALA A 3 2.05 15.52 -47.81
CA ALA A 3 2.98 15.23 -46.73
C ALA A 3 2.66 15.99 -45.44
N LEU A 4 2.27 17.26 -45.52
CA LEU A 4 1.88 18.08 -44.38
C LEU A 4 0.60 17.52 -43.69
N ARG A 5 -0.35 17.05 -44.47
CA ARG A 5 -1.57 16.41 -43.94
C ARG A 5 -1.23 15.11 -43.21
N ILE A 6 -0.32 14.29 -43.73
CA ILE A 6 0.10 13.04 -43.10
C ILE A 6 0.82 13.33 -41.78
N ILE A 7 1.73 14.31 -41.76
CA ILE A 7 2.44 14.74 -40.55
C ILE A 7 1.44 15.23 -39.49
N LEU A 8 0.45 16.06 -39.91
CA LEU A 8 -0.58 16.53 -38.97
C LEU A 8 -1.42 15.40 -38.39
N ILE A 9 -1.79 14.41 -39.20
CA ILE A 9 -2.55 13.23 -38.73
C ILE A 9 -1.72 12.44 -37.71
N ILE A 10 -0.43 12.24 -37.96
CA ILE A 10 0.45 11.51 -37.03
C ILE A 10 0.56 12.27 -35.70
N ILE A 11 0.78 13.59 -35.74
CA ILE A 11 0.89 14.41 -34.51
C ILE A 11 -0.41 14.39 -33.72
N THR A 12 -1.57 14.56 -34.38
CA THR A 12 -2.88 14.53 -33.69
C THR A 12 -3.18 13.15 -33.12
N SER A 13 -2.82 12.09 -33.81
CA SER A 13 -3.00 10.71 -33.32
C SER A 13 -2.12 10.43 -32.09
N LEU A 14 -0.85 10.86 -32.12
CA LEU A 14 0.05 10.75 -30.98
C LEU A 14 -0.45 11.57 -29.78
N ALA A 15 -0.91 12.80 -30.01
CA ALA A 15 -1.47 13.65 -28.96
C ALA A 15 -2.74 12.99 -28.33
N ALA A 16 -3.60 12.39 -29.17
CA ALA A 16 -4.78 11.68 -28.69
C ALA A 16 -4.42 10.45 -27.85
N ILE A 17 -3.41 9.68 -28.27
CA ILE A 17 -2.92 8.52 -27.51
C ILE A 17 -2.36 8.96 -26.15
N VAL A 18 -1.54 10.00 -26.11
CA VAL A 18 -0.98 10.55 -24.87
C VAL A 18 -2.09 11.08 -23.95
N ALA A 19 -3.06 11.82 -24.53
CA ALA A 19 -4.18 12.34 -23.76
C ALA A 19 -5.07 11.21 -23.20
N PHE A 20 -5.33 10.17 -23.97
CA PHE A 20 -6.07 8.98 -23.52
C PHE A 20 -5.34 8.24 -22.42
N TYR A 21 -4.03 8.06 -22.56
CA TYR A 21 -3.20 7.43 -21.54
C TYR A 21 -3.18 8.25 -20.24
N ALA A 22 -3.01 9.56 -20.34
CA ALA A 22 -3.06 10.46 -19.20
C ALA A 22 -4.43 10.43 -18.52
N TYR A 23 -5.51 10.53 -19.29
CA TYR A 23 -6.89 10.44 -18.78
C TYR A 23 -7.13 9.12 -18.05
N ARG A 24 -6.70 8.02 -18.62
CA ARG A 24 -6.86 6.70 -18.02
C ARG A 24 -6.09 6.57 -16.70
N ASN A 25 -4.87 7.09 -16.63
CA ASN A 25 -4.06 7.06 -15.41
C ASN A 25 -4.62 7.96 -14.30
N ILE A 26 -5.11 9.16 -14.65
CA ILE A 26 -5.71 10.09 -13.70
C ILE A 26 -7.00 9.53 -13.10
N ASN A 27 -7.76 8.75 -13.88
CA ASN A 27 -9.03 8.18 -13.44
C ASN A 27 -8.95 6.70 -13.04
N TYR A 28 -7.75 6.16 -12.95
CA TYR A 28 -7.59 4.77 -12.51
C TYR A 28 -7.85 4.66 -11.01
N ASP A 29 -8.67 3.69 -10.64
CA ASP A 29 -9.02 3.40 -9.25
C ASP A 29 -7.91 2.58 -8.57
N TYR A 30 -6.84 3.26 -8.19
CA TYR A 30 -5.70 2.63 -7.50
C TYR A 30 -6.03 2.11 -6.11
N MET A 31 -7.10 2.68 -5.50
CA MET A 31 -7.54 2.34 -4.16
C MET A 31 -8.54 1.20 -4.16
N ASN A 32 -8.93 0.72 -5.33
CA ASN A 32 -10.01 -0.26 -5.51
C ASN A 32 -11.34 0.15 -4.84
N GLU A 33 -11.57 1.45 -4.62
CA GLU A 33 -12.77 1.95 -3.97
C GLU A 33 -14.02 1.60 -4.78
N ASN A 34 -13.99 1.87 -6.10
CA ASN A 34 -15.10 1.53 -6.99
C ASN A 34 -15.32 0.02 -7.09
N PHE A 35 -14.23 -0.77 -7.04
CA PHE A 35 -14.34 -2.21 -7.04
C PHE A 35 -15.02 -2.68 -5.75
N MET A 36 -14.58 -2.20 -4.60
CA MET A 36 -15.14 -2.59 -3.31
C MET A 36 -16.58 -2.14 -3.15
N GLN A 37 -16.92 -0.92 -3.59
CA GLN A 37 -18.30 -0.45 -3.56
C GLN A 37 -19.23 -1.25 -4.48
N LYS A 38 -18.79 -1.62 -5.67
CA LYS A 38 -19.62 -2.31 -6.65
C LYS A 38 -19.65 -3.82 -6.51
N THR A 39 -18.55 -4.40 -6.09
CA THR A 39 -18.34 -5.85 -6.09
C THR A 39 -18.19 -6.38 -4.66
N GLY A 40 -17.43 -5.73 -3.80
CA GLY A 40 -17.22 -6.15 -2.42
C GLY A 40 -18.51 -6.23 -1.62
N GLU A 41 -19.36 -5.20 -1.70
CA GLU A 41 -20.67 -5.20 -1.04
C GLU A 41 -21.57 -6.34 -1.54
N LYS A 42 -21.57 -6.59 -2.86
CA LYS A 42 -22.33 -7.70 -3.46
C LYS A 42 -21.84 -9.07 -3.02
N LEU A 43 -20.54 -9.18 -2.71
CA LEU A 43 -19.93 -10.40 -2.18
C LEU A 43 -20.10 -10.53 -0.67
N GLY A 44 -20.73 -9.56 0.00
CA GLY A 44 -20.97 -9.57 1.43
C GLY A 44 -19.78 -9.09 2.27
N PHE A 45 -18.81 -8.38 1.67
CA PHE A 45 -17.74 -7.73 2.43
C PHE A 45 -18.24 -6.50 3.16
N ILE A 46 -17.87 -6.37 4.42
CA ILE A 46 -18.20 -5.23 5.28
C ILE A 46 -16.89 -4.67 5.87
N GLU A 47 -16.69 -3.38 5.72
CA GLU A 47 -15.58 -2.68 6.39
C GLU A 47 -15.96 -2.40 7.84
N LYS A 48 -15.11 -2.83 8.78
CA LYS A 48 -15.31 -2.76 10.22
C LYS A 48 -14.10 -2.19 10.93
N GLN A 49 -14.26 -1.85 12.20
CA GLN A 49 -13.18 -1.41 13.08
C GLN A 49 -13.20 -2.19 14.37
N ALA A 50 -12.03 -2.67 14.78
CA ALA A 50 -11.80 -3.26 16.09
C ALA A 50 -11.04 -2.24 16.96
N VAL A 51 -11.59 -1.96 18.15
CA VAL A 51 -11.00 -1.01 19.10
C VAL A 51 -10.31 -1.81 20.19
N LEU A 52 -9.00 -1.61 20.35
CA LEU A 52 -8.19 -2.26 21.35
C LEU A 52 -8.40 -1.61 22.73
N TYR A 53 -7.89 -2.25 23.78
CA TYR A 53 -8.02 -1.79 25.18
C TYR A 53 -7.36 -0.40 25.43
N ASP A 54 -6.39 -0.01 24.63
CA ASP A 54 -5.71 1.29 24.71
C ASP A 54 -6.37 2.38 23.83
N GLY A 55 -7.50 2.04 23.18
CA GLY A 55 -8.25 2.92 22.29
C GLY A 55 -7.70 2.96 20.86
N SER A 56 -6.61 2.25 20.54
CA SER A 56 -6.15 2.14 19.16
C SER A 56 -7.12 1.32 18.31
N VAL A 57 -7.14 1.59 17.01
CA VAL A 57 -8.11 1.04 16.07
C VAL A 57 -7.39 0.24 15.00
N LEU A 58 -7.85 -0.99 14.76
CA LEU A 58 -7.55 -1.76 13.56
C LEU A 58 -8.78 -1.76 12.64
N ASN A 59 -8.63 -1.21 11.45
CA ASN A 59 -9.62 -1.25 10.40
C ASN A 59 -9.45 -2.52 9.57
N TYR A 60 -10.53 -3.14 9.17
CA TYR A 60 -10.48 -4.36 8.38
C TYR A 60 -11.71 -4.55 7.50
N GLY A 61 -11.53 -5.29 6.41
CA GLY A 61 -12.61 -5.81 5.61
C GLY A 61 -12.92 -7.25 6.03
N GLU A 62 -14.17 -7.53 6.37
CA GLU A 62 -14.63 -8.89 6.69
C GLU A 62 -15.51 -9.41 5.57
N GLY A 63 -15.20 -10.61 5.09
CA GLY A 63 -15.98 -11.33 4.09
C GLY A 63 -17.04 -12.24 4.72
N PRO A 64 -17.86 -12.90 3.90
CA PRO A 64 -18.84 -13.87 4.37
C PRO A 64 -18.15 -15.09 5.00
N SER A 65 -18.82 -15.72 6.00
CA SER A 65 -18.29 -16.87 6.72
C SER A 65 -18.52 -18.18 5.93
N ASN A 66 -17.73 -18.35 4.85
CA ASN A 66 -17.88 -19.51 3.94
C ASN A 66 -16.89 -20.63 4.21
N GLY A 67 -15.96 -20.49 5.17
CA GLY A 67 -14.96 -21.51 5.46
C GLY A 67 -14.07 -21.15 6.65
N PRO A 68 -12.88 -21.78 6.77
CA PRO A 68 -11.94 -21.44 7.82
C PRO A 68 -11.46 -19.98 7.70
N PRO A 69 -11.09 -19.33 8.82
CA PRO A 69 -10.61 -17.96 8.79
C PRO A 69 -9.30 -17.82 7.99
N LEU A 70 -9.22 -16.74 7.22
CA LEU A 70 -8.02 -16.30 6.50
C LEU A 70 -7.75 -14.84 6.82
N LEU A 71 -6.68 -14.60 7.57
CA LEU A 71 -6.15 -13.27 7.85
C LEU A 71 -5.25 -12.82 6.71
N LEU A 72 -5.56 -11.68 6.09
CA LEU A 72 -4.79 -11.07 5.02
C LEU A 72 -4.09 -9.80 5.50
N LEU A 73 -2.76 -9.74 5.33
CA LEU A 73 -1.90 -8.63 5.73
C LEU A 73 -1.22 -8.03 4.49
N HIS A 74 -1.66 -6.86 4.09
CA HIS A 74 -1.21 -6.18 2.88
C HIS A 74 0.25 -5.71 2.95
N GLY A 75 0.81 -5.30 1.82
CA GLY A 75 2.14 -4.68 1.72
C GLY A 75 2.14 -3.23 2.20
N GLN A 76 3.34 -2.66 2.31
CA GLN A 76 3.48 -1.24 2.66
C GLN A 76 2.81 -0.35 1.62
N GLN A 77 2.28 0.80 2.06
CA GLN A 77 1.59 1.81 1.23
C GLN A 77 0.26 1.37 0.62
N THR A 78 -0.25 0.23 0.99
CA THR A 78 -1.55 -0.24 0.52
C THR A 78 -2.55 -0.34 1.67
N THR A 79 -3.71 -0.91 1.44
CA THR A 79 -4.71 -1.21 2.46
C THR A 79 -5.29 -2.59 2.19
N TRP A 80 -6.19 -3.04 3.06
CA TRP A 80 -6.92 -4.29 2.89
C TRP A 80 -7.59 -4.43 1.50
N LYS A 81 -7.93 -3.31 0.84
CA LYS A 81 -8.52 -3.28 -0.50
C LYS A 81 -7.56 -3.66 -1.61
N ASP A 82 -6.26 -3.77 -1.34
CA ASP A 82 -5.28 -4.24 -2.29
C ASP A 82 -5.54 -5.70 -2.74
N TYR A 83 -6.17 -6.46 -1.87
CA TYR A 83 -6.65 -7.81 -2.17
C TYR A 83 -7.92 -7.87 -3.03
N ALA A 84 -8.52 -6.74 -3.40
CA ALA A 84 -9.82 -6.66 -4.09
C ALA A 84 -9.97 -7.63 -5.26
N LYS A 85 -8.91 -7.87 -6.03
CA LYS A 85 -8.95 -8.74 -7.20
C LYS A 85 -9.07 -10.24 -6.86
N VAL A 86 -8.57 -10.65 -5.70
CA VAL A 86 -8.56 -12.06 -5.27
C VAL A 86 -9.68 -12.37 -4.26
N LEU A 87 -10.24 -11.35 -3.61
CA LEU A 87 -11.34 -11.52 -2.64
C LEU A 87 -12.53 -12.31 -3.21
N PRO A 88 -12.98 -12.11 -4.48
CA PRO A 88 -14.11 -12.84 -5.03
C PRO A 88 -13.90 -14.36 -5.07
N ASP A 89 -12.67 -14.80 -5.28
CA ASP A 89 -12.35 -16.24 -5.34
C ASP A 89 -12.05 -16.79 -3.94
N LEU A 90 -11.25 -16.09 -3.15
CA LEU A 90 -10.91 -16.51 -1.79
C LEU A 90 -12.14 -16.60 -0.88
N SER A 91 -13.09 -15.67 -1.03
CA SER A 91 -14.31 -15.66 -0.21
C SER A 91 -15.29 -16.82 -0.46
N LYS A 92 -15.05 -17.61 -1.51
CA LYS A 92 -15.83 -18.84 -1.74
C LYS A 92 -15.46 -19.97 -0.77
N GLU A 93 -14.21 -19.98 -0.32
CA GLU A 93 -13.61 -21.07 0.45
C GLU A 93 -13.21 -20.66 1.87
N PHE A 94 -13.10 -19.35 2.13
CA PHE A 94 -12.59 -18.81 3.40
C PHE A 94 -13.51 -17.75 3.99
N HIS A 95 -13.49 -17.63 5.32
CA HIS A 95 -13.95 -16.43 6.04
C HIS A 95 -12.78 -15.44 6.12
N ILE A 96 -12.82 -14.38 5.32
CA ILE A 96 -11.70 -13.47 5.13
C ILE A 96 -11.75 -12.33 6.14
N PHE A 97 -10.58 -12.03 6.72
CA PHE A 97 -10.30 -10.84 7.52
C PHE A 97 -9.09 -10.12 6.92
N ALA A 98 -9.30 -9.08 6.14
CA ALA A 98 -8.23 -8.31 5.53
C ALA A 98 -8.00 -7.03 6.35
N VAL A 99 -6.85 -6.93 7.03
CA VAL A 99 -6.58 -5.91 8.04
C VAL A 99 -5.69 -4.82 7.50
N ASP A 100 -6.04 -3.56 7.76
CA ASP A 100 -5.11 -2.44 7.72
C ASP A 100 -4.31 -2.44 9.02
N TYR A 101 -3.03 -2.78 8.99
CA TYR A 101 -2.21 -2.59 10.19
C TYR A 101 -1.85 -1.10 10.37
N TYR A 102 -1.34 -0.73 11.56
CA TYR A 102 -1.14 0.69 11.93
C TYR A 102 -0.38 1.51 10.87
N GLY A 103 -0.75 2.77 10.73
CA GLY A 103 -0.22 3.68 9.72
C GLY A 103 -0.90 3.57 8.36
N HIS A 104 -1.77 2.57 8.14
CA HIS A 104 -2.42 2.32 6.85
C HIS A 104 -3.95 2.45 6.94
N GLY A 105 -4.56 2.75 5.80
CA GLY A 105 -6.02 2.82 5.66
C GLY A 105 -6.69 3.67 6.72
N LYS A 106 -7.70 3.11 7.38
CA LYS A 106 -8.44 3.75 8.48
C LYS A 106 -7.99 3.30 9.87
N SER A 107 -6.91 2.53 9.98
CA SER A 107 -6.31 2.16 11.26
C SER A 107 -5.60 3.34 11.92
N SER A 108 -5.36 3.22 13.22
CA SER A 108 -4.67 4.25 13.99
C SER A 108 -3.31 4.63 13.41
N LYS A 109 -3.00 5.93 13.48
CA LYS A 109 -1.77 6.53 12.94
C LYS A 109 -0.86 7.05 14.05
N ASP A 110 -0.72 6.26 15.09
CA ASP A 110 0.21 6.51 16.18
C ASP A 110 1.58 5.90 15.86
N THR A 111 2.59 6.73 15.69
CA THR A 111 3.95 6.30 15.34
C THR A 111 4.59 5.40 16.40
N SER A 112 4.16 5.49 17.65
CA SER A 112 4.62 4.59 18.73
C SER A 112 4.22 3.12 18.49
N LYS A 113 3.19 2.91 17.68
CA LYS A 113 2.64 1.59 17.33
C LYS A 113 3.27 0.94 16.09
N TYR A 114 4.16 1.60 15.37
CA TYR A 114 4.66 1.12 14.07
C TYR A 114 5.74 0.02 14.16
N LYS A 115 6.13 -0.37 15.36
CA LYS A 115 7.09 -1.46 15.56
C LYS A 115 6.45 -2.83 15.29
N ALA A 116 7.14 -3.68 14.54
CA ALA A 116 6.63 -4.99 14.12
C ALA A 116 6.15 -5.87 15.28
N ASN A 117 6.85 -5.85 16.41
CA ASN A 117 6.43 -6.60 17.60
C ASN A 117 5.14 -6.05 18.24
N ILE A 118 4.91 -4.73 18.20
CA ILE A 118 3.68 -4.12 18.71
C ILE A 118 2.53 -4.44 17.78
N ILE A 119 2.72 -4.25 16.47
CA ILE A 119 1.71 -4.63 15.46
C ILE A 119 1.36 -6.11 15.60
N GLY A 120 2.38 -6.97 15.75
CA GLY A 120 2.20 -8.41 15.90
C GLY A 120 1.38 -8.78 17.15
N GLN A 121 1.67 -8.16 18.29
CA GLN A 121 0.90 -8.37 19.52
C GLN A 121 -0.57 -7.94 19.38
N ASP A 122 -0.80 -6.80 18.75
CA ASP A 122 -2.16 -6.30 18.53
C ASP A 122 -2.91 -7.13 17.47
N LEU A 123 -2.19 -7.72 16.51
CA LEU A 123 -2.78 -8.71 15.59
C LEU A 123 -3.09 -10.05 16.29
N ILE A 124 -2.29 -10.49 17.26
CA ILE A 124 -2.67 -11.65 18.11
C ILE A 124 -3.97 -11.33 18.85
N TRP A 125 -4.06 -10.17 19.49
CA TRP A 125 -5.30 -9.72 20.13
C TRP A 125 -6.48 -9.72 19.14
N PHE A 126 -6.27 -9.27 17.90
CA PHE A 126 -7.29 -9.29 16.86
C PHE A 126 -7.71 -10.72 16.51
N MET A 127 -6.78 -11.65 16.40
CA MET A 127 -7.08 -13.07 16.15
C MET A 127 -7.90 -13.65 17.31
N ASP A 128 -7.54 -13.37 18.55
CA ASP A 128 -8.19 -13.92 19.74
C ASP A 128 -9.56 -13.30 20.01
N SER A 129 -9.73 -11.98 19.74
CA SER A 129 -10.93 -11.23 20.15
C SER A 129 -11.93 -10.99 19.02
N VAL A 130 -11.49 -11.05 17.76
CA VAL A 130 -12.34 -10.75 16.59
C VAL A 130 -12.56 -11.99 15.73
N ILE A 131 -11.50 -12.76 15.45
CA ILE A 131 -11.59 -13.98 14.65
C ILE A 131 -12.04 -15.18 15.52
N GLU A 132 -11.53 -15.26 16.75
CA GLU A 132 -11.86 -16.27 17.77
C GLU A 132 -11.64 -17.74 17.35
N LYS A 133 -10.80 -17.94 16.34
CA LYS A 133 -10.48 -19.27 15.79
C LYS A 133 -9.07 -19.29 15.21
N PRO A 134 -8.39 -20.45 15.25
CA PRO A 134 -7.17 -20.64 14.48
C PRO A 134 -7.38 -20.31 12.99
N SER A 135 -6.42 -19.63 12.38
CA SER A 135 -6.56 -19.04 11.07
C SER A 135 -5.39 -19.37 10.15
N TYR A 136 -5.64 -19.43 8.86
CA TYR A 136 -4.58 -19.23 7.87
C TYR A 136 -4.18 -17.75 7.87
N VAL A 137 -2.90 -17.48 7.70
CA VAL A 137 -2.39 -16.11 7.64
C VAL A 137 -1.61 -15.93 6.33
N SER A 138 -2.03 -15.00 5.51
CA SER A 138 -1.31 -14.59 4.31
C SER A 138 -0.81 -13.16 4.45
N GLY A 139 0.42 -12.93 4.03
CA GLY A 139 1.00 -11.60 4.01
C GLY A 139 1.81 -11.33 2.76
N HIS A 140 1.63 -10.13 2.20
CA HIS A 140 2.36 -9.64 1.05
C HIS A 140 3.41 -8.62 1.47
N SER A 141 4.66 -8.73 0.96
CA SER A 141 5.74 -7.78 1.22
C SER A 141 6.00 -7.58 2.73
N SER A 142 5.82 -6.39 3.29
CA SER A 142 5.91 -6.13 4.74
C SER A 142 4.88 -6.94 5.56
N GLY A 143 3.71 -7.20 4.99
CA GLY A 143 2.71 -8.09 5.60
C GLY A 143 3.20 -9.53 5.74
N ALA A 144 4.10 -10.00 4.86
CA ALA A 144 4.71 -11.32 4.98
C ALA A 144 5.66 -11.41 6.19
N LEU A 145 6.33 -10.32 6.55
CA LEU A 145 7.13 -10.25 7.78
C LEU A 145 6.23 -10.37 9.02
N LEU A 146 5.10 -9.67 9.02
CA LEU A 146 4.11 -9.77 10.11
C LEU A 146 3.48 -11.16 10.19
N ALA A 147 3.13 -11.77 9.05
CA ALA A 147 2.60 -13.13 9.00
C ALA A 147 3.62 -14.13 9.55
N SER A 148 4.89 -13.99 9.18
CA SER A 148 5.99 -14.81 9.72
C SER A 148 6.17 -14.63 11.22
N TRP A 149 6.08 -13.37 11.69
CA TRP A 149 6.14 -13.05 13.11
C TRP A 149 4.98 -13.70 13.89
N LEU A 150 3.75 -13.65 13.35
CA LEU A 150 2.59 -14.33 13.94
C LEU A 150 2.79 -15.85 14.03
N GLY A 151 3.28 -16.47 12.96
CA GLY A 151 3.57 -17.91 12.98
C GLY A 151 4.61 -18.31 14.00
N ALA A 152 5.56 -17.42 14.31
CA ALA A 152 6.59 -17.68 15.31
C ALA A 152 6.14 -17.41 16.75
N ASN A 153 5.21 -16.46 16.97
CA ASN A 153 4.81 -16.01 18.32
C ASN A 153 3.39 -16.41 18.73
N ASN A 154 2.59 -16.97 17.82
CA ASN A 154 1.22 -17.47 18.07
C ASN A 154 0.94 -18.76 17.27
N PRO A 155 1.85 -19.77 17.30
CA PRO A 155 1.77 -20.93 16.44
C PRO A 155 0.51 -21.77 16.66
N GLU A 156 -0.06 -21.75 17.85
CA GLU A 156 -1.29 -22.49 18.20
C GLU A 156 -2.53 -21.96 17.48
N ASN A 157 -2.54 -20.67 17.10
CA ASN A 157 -3.64 -20.03 16.39
C ASN A 157 -3.36 -19.84 14.89
N VAL A 158 -2.22 -20.30 14.39
CA VAL A 158 -1.86 -20.22 12.97
C VAL A 158 -1.88 -21.61 12.34
N ILE A 159 -2.90 -21.88 11.51
CA ILE A 159 -3.07 -23.15 10.80
C ILE A 159 -2.00 -23.32 9.70
N GLY A 160 -1.66 -22.25 9.04
CA GLY A 160 -0.68 -22.23 7.96
C GLY A 160 -0.36 -20.80 7.51
N LEU A 161 0.80 -20.65 6.87
CA LEU A 161 1.32 -19.36 6.40
C LEU A 161 1.41 -19.34 4.88
N ILE A 162 1.03 -18.21 4.29
CA ILE A 162 1.27 -17.87 2.88
C ILE A 162 2.11 -16.59 2.88
N LEU A 163 3.35 -16.69 2.42
CA LEU A 163 4.32 -15.61 2.47
C LEU A 163 4.61 -15.12 1.04
N GLU A 164 4.01 -13.99 0.68
CA GLU A 164 4.03 -13.45 -0.66
C GLU A 164 5.09 -12.35 -0.75
N ASP A 165 6.17 -12.58 -1.50
CA ASP A 165 7.24 -11.62 -1.79
C ASP A 165 7.77 -10.89 -0.55
N GLY A 166 7.98 -11.63 0.55
CA GLY A 166 8.48 -11.09 1.81
C GLY A 166 9.97 -10.76 1.74
N PRO A 167 10.41 -9.56 2.18
CA PRO A 167 11.81 -9.13 2.10
C PRO A 167 12.67 -9.70 3.25
N PHE A 168 12.55 -11.00 3.54
CA PHE A 168 13.14 -11.63 4.73
C PHE A 168 14.64 -11.43 4.88
N PHE A 169 15.41 -11.79 3.85
CA PHE A 169 16.87 -11.71 3.91
C PHE A 169 17.41 -10.34 3.51
N SER A 170 16.62 -9.56 2.78
CA SER A 170 17.02 -8.22 2.36
C SER A 170 16.95 -7.18 3.49
N THR A 171 16.29 -7.50 4.59
CA THR A 171 16.22 -6.64 5.80
C THR A 171 17.29 -6.95 6.83
N GLU A 172 18.14 -7.98 6.61
CA GLU A 172 19.26 -8.28 7.48
C GLU A 172 20.34 -7.17 7.45
N LYS A 173 20.89 -6.85 8.61
CA LYS A 173 22.01 -5.91 8.74
C LYS A 173 23.18 -6.30 7.83
N GLY A 174 23.72 -5.34 7.09
CA GLY A 174 24.76 -5.53 6.10
C GLY A 174 24.26 -5.95 4.70
N ARG A 175 22.99 -6.38 4.58
CA ARG A 175 22.29 -6.58 3.30
C ARG A 175 21.31 -5.47 3.03
N ALA A 176 20.52 -5.06 4.02
CA ALA A 176 19.52 -4.02 3.91
C ALA A 176 20.11 -2.74 3.31
N GLU A 177 21.23 -2.28 3.83
CA GLU A 177 21.90 -1.03 3.44
C GLU A 177 22.36 -1.01 1.97
N LYS A 178 22.42 -2.18 1.34
CA LYS A 178 22.80 -2.33 -0.08
C LYS A 178 21.60 -2.30 -1.00
N THR A 179 20.38 -2.39 -0.46
CA THR A 179 19.16 -2.41 -1.27
C THR A 179 18.75 -1.02 -1.71
N PHE A 180 18.08 -0.94 -2.85
CA PHE A 180 17.46 0.28 -3.33
C PHE A 180 16.38 0.78 -2.36
N ALA A 181 15.57 -0.15 -1.81
CA ALA A 181 14.51 0.17 -0.87
C ALA A 181 15.07 0.85 0.40
N TYR A 182 16.17 0.32 0.96
CA TYR A 182 16.81 0.92 2.14
C TYR A 182 17.22 2.37 1.89
N LYS A 183 17.89 2.63 0.78
CA LYS A 183 18.33 3.99 0.42
C LYS A 183 17.15 4.95 0.23
N GLY A 184 16.07 4.47 -0.36
CA GLY A 184 14.83 5.24 -0.49
C GLY A 184 14.21 5.57 0.88
N PHE A 185 14.12 4.58 1.75
CA PHE A 185 13.60 4.77 3.11
C PHE A 185 14.52 5.64 3.99
N GLU A 186 15.84 5.47 3.89
CA GLU A 186 16.81 6.29 4.60
C GLU A 186 16.72 7.77 4.19
N ASN A 187 16.63 8.04 2.89
CA ASN A 187 16.43 9.39 2.38
C ASN A 187 15.13 9.99 2.90
N MET A 188 14.05 9.22 2.87
CA MET A 188 12.76 9.64 3.41
C MET A 188 12.83 9.92 4.91
N HIS A 189 13.41 9.02 5.69
CA HIS A 189 13.59 9.18 7.14
C HIS A 189 14.37 10.46 7.47
N ASN A 190 15.50 10.66 6.80
CA ASN A 190 16.33 11.84 6.98
C ASN A 190 15.57 13.12 6.67
N TYR A 191 14.70 13.08 5.69
CA TYR A 191 13.89 14.21 5.29
C TYR A 191 12.72 14.48 6.24
N LEU A 192 12.02 13.44 6.68
CA LEU A 192 10.91 13.56 7.64
C LEU A 192 11.35 14.18 8.98
N ASN A 193 12.65 14.09 9.31
CA ASN A 193 13.24 14.74 10.48
C ASN A 193 13.62 16.21 10.24
N GLN A 194 13.43 16.75 9.05
CA GLN A 194 13.60 18.19 8.78
C GLN A 194 12.30 18.95 9.10
N GLN A 195 12.42 20.22 9.55
CA GLN A 195 11.32 20.94 10.21
C GLN A 195 10.14 21.35 9.32
N GLU A 196 10.27 21.32 8.00
CA GLU A 196 9.19 21.67 7.06
C GLU A 196 9.13 20.67 5.92
N ILE A 197 8.08 19.86 5.93
CA ILE A 197 7.82 18.88 4.89
C ILE A 197 6.66 19.39 4.04
N ASP A 198 6.97 19.94 2.88
CA ASP A 198 5.94 20.16 1.88
C ASP A 198 5.70 18.88 1.05
N SER A 199 4.50 18.79 0.50
CA SER A 199 4.09 17.65 -0.31
C SER A 199 4.98 17.41 -1.51
N TYR A 200 5.56 18.48 -2.05
CA TYR A 200 6.44 18.42 -3.21
C TYR A 200 7.78 17.75 -2.88
N THR A 201 8.39 18.17 -1.79
CA THR A 201 9.69 17.63 -1.38
C THR A 201 9.54 16.19 -0.88
N HIS A 202 8.43 15.89 -0.21
CA HIS A 202 8.08 14.52 0.16
C HIS A 202 7.99 13.60 -1.08
N TYR A 203 7.40 14.09 -2.14
CA TYR A 203 7.33 13.41 -3.42
C TYR A 203 8.71 13.17 -4.05
N SER A 204 9.59 14.19 -4.08
CA SER A 204 10.90 14.09 -4.72
C SER A 204 11.78 13.04 -4.06
N LEU A 205 11.72 12.89 -2.76
CA LEU A 205 12.55 11.94 -2.02
C LEU A 205 12.24 10.48 -2.29
N LEU A 206 10.99 10.14 -2.53
CA LEU A 206 10.59 8.79 -2.91
C LEU A 206 11.20 8.36 -4.24
N TYR A 207 11.41 9.33 -5.11
CA TYR A 207 11.76 9.10 -6.50
C TYR A 207 13.16 9.58 -6.87
N ASP A 208 13.90 10.23 -5.96
CA ASP A 208 15.22 10.74 -6.28
C ASP A 208 16.16 9.71 -6.92
N PRO A 209 16.26 8.46 -6.45
CA PRO A 209 17.07 7.47 -7.13
C PRO A 209 16.52 7.03 -8.49
N MET A 210 15.18 7.07 -8.67
CA MET A 210 14.54 6.83 -9.97
C MET A 210 14.60 8.07 -10.86
N ILE A 211 14.48 9.26 -10.27
CA ILE A 211 14.62 10.56 -10.95
C ILE A 211 16.05 10.72 -11.48
N ASP A 212 17.07 10.36 -10.74
CA ASP A 212 18.45 10.35 -11.22
C ASP A 212 18.65 9.42 -12.42
N LEU A 213 18.00 8.26 -12.41
CA LEU A 213 18.03 7.33 -13.55
C LEU A 213 17.26 7.88 -14.74
N ILE A 214 16.10 8.51 -14.51
CA ILE A 214 15.24 9.12 -15.53
C ILE A 214 15.84 10.43 -16.05
N ASN A 215 16.45 11.25 -15.19
CA ASN A 215 17.15 12.47 -15.59
C ASN A 215 18.37 12.19 -16.47
N LYS A 216 19.04 11.07 -16.24
CA LYS A 216 20.08 10.57 -17.16
C LYS A 216 19.53 10.13 -18.52
N GLN A 217 18.22 9.88 -18.62
CA GLN A 217 17.54 9.35 -19.81
C GLN A 217 16.56 10.32 -20.50
N GLY A 218 16.28 11.51 -19.95
CA GLY A 218 15.34 12.46 -20.55
C GLY A 218 14.46 13.26 -19.57
N GLY A 219 15.05 13.86 -18.56
CA GLY A 219 14.41 14.45 -17.38
C GLY A 219 13.31 15.49 -17.55
N ASP A 220 13.27 16.20 -18.67
CA ASP A 220 12.26 17.26 -18.88
C ASP A 220 10.83 16.72 -19.06
N ILE A 221 10.68 15.51 -19.56
CA ILE A 221 9.36 14.86 -19.76
C ILE A 221 8.75 14.48 -18.42
N TRP A 222 9.58 14.00 -17.48
CA TRP A 222 9.13 13.61 -16.16
C TRP A 222 8.68 14.81 -15.32
N GLU A 223 9.52 15.83 -15.22
CA GLU A 223 9.24 17.02 -14.40
C GLU A 223 7.95 17.75 -14.87
N LYS A 224 7.80 17.95 -16.17
CA LYS A 224 6.69 18.72 -16.74
C LYS A 224 5.45 17.90 -17.07
N GLY A 225 5.63 16.62 -17.45
CA GLY A 225 4.55 15.78 -17.95
C GLY A 225 3.82 14.95 -16.90
N ILE A 226 4.50 14.54 -15.84
CA ILE A 226 3.94 13.62 -14.84
C ILE A 226 3.83 14.26 -13.46
N LYS A 227 4.88 14.93 -13.01
CA LYS A 227 4.95 15.55 -11.67
C LYS A 227 3.94 16.71 -11.50
N GLY A 228 3.83 17.59 -12.50
CA GLY A 228 2.88 18.69 -12.44
C GLY A 228 1.41 18.29 -12.30
N PRO A 229 0.91 17.31 -13.08
CA PRO A 229 -0.44 16.77 -12.90
C PRO A 229 -0.66 16.09 -11.54
N ALA A 230 0.32 15.36 -11.01
CA ALA A 230 0.23 14.73 -9.70
C ALA A 230 0.10 15.76 -8.58
N LEU A 231 0.90 16.83 -8.61
CA LEU A 231 0.81 17.93 -7.65
C LEU A 231 -0.54 18.64 -7.70
N LYS A 232 -1.09 18.90 -8.89
CA LYS A 232 -2.43 19.48 -9.05
C LYS A 232 -3.55 18.59 -8.52
N TYR A 233 -3.36 17.28 -8.62
CA TYR A 233 -4.30 16.33 -8.02
C TYR A 233 -4.30 16.48 -6.50
N MET A 234 -3.12 16.52 -5.88
CA MET A 234 -2.98 16.66 -4.43
C MET A 234 -3.52 17.97 -3.87
N GLU A 235 -3.33 19.08 -4.60
CA GLU A 235 -3.92 20.36 -4.24
C GLU A 235 -5.45 20.30 -4.19
N LYS A 236 -6.07 19.50 -5.06
CA LYS A 236 -7.53 19.32 -5.10
C LYS A 236 -8.06 18.29 -4.10
N HIS A 237 -7.20 17.42 -3.60
CA HIS A 237 -7.54 16.33 -2.70
C HIS A 237 -6.63 16.36 -1.46
N PRO A 238 -6.69 17.42 -0.63
CA PRO A 238 -5.86 17.53 0.56
C PRO A 238 -6.13 16.37 1.51
N GLY A 239 -5.08 15.65 1.87
CA GLY A 239 -5.17 14.44 2.70
C GLY A 239 -5.35 13.13 1.93
N GLU A 240 -5.67 13.18 0.64
CA GLU A 240 -5.57 12.03 -0.25
C GLU A 240 -4.18 11.98 -0.88
N ILE A 241 -3.45 10.94 -0.58
CA ILE A 241 -2.14 10.72 -1.19
C ILE A 241 -2.33 9.73 -2.33
N PRO A 242 -2.06 10.12 -3.59
CA PRO A 242 -2.11 9.20 -4.71
C PRO A 242 -1.16 8.03 -4.44
N ARG A 243 -1.66 6.83 -4.28
CA ARG A 243 -0.91 5.66 -3.80
C ARG A 243 0.28 5.25 -4.62
N LEU A 244 0.31 5.60 -5.88
CA LEU A 244 1.47 5.32 -6.74
C LEU A 244 2.68 6.19 -6.42
N TRP A 245 2.50 7.26 -5.65
CA TRP A 245 3.46 8.34 -5.63
C TRP A 245 3.90 8.77 -4.23
N PHE A 246 3.19 8.33 -3.15
CA PHE A 246 3.45 8.85 -1.81
C PHE A 246 3.39 7.81 -0.71
N TYR A 247 4.31 7.91 0.22
CA TYR A 247 4.16 7.43 1.57
C TYR A 247 3.48 8.50 2.41
N PRO A 248 2.36 8.22 3.10
CA PRO A 248 1.96 9.08 4.19
C PRO A 248 3.13 9.21 5.16
N PRO A 249 3.44 10.42 5.64
CA PRO A 249 4.50 10.62 6.63
C PRO A 249 4.36 9.72 7.86
N GLU A 250 3.11 9.34 8.16
CA GLU A 250 2.75 8.49 9.28
C GLU A 250 3.09 7.00 9.07
N ILE A 251 3.22 6.55 7.83
CA ILE A 251 3.75 5.21 7.56
C ILE A 251 5.26 5.31 7.73
N GLY A 252 5.67 5.38 8.97
CA GLY A 252 7.06 5.60 9.30
C GLY A 252 7.93 4.48 8.77
N VAL A 253 9.03 4.87 8.18
CA VAL A 253 10.21 4.05 7.96
C VAL A 253 10.54 3.20 9.18
N ASN A 254 10.09 3.62 10.35
CA ASN A 254 10.19 2.91 11.62
C ASN A 254 9.36 1.62 11.74
N ALA A 255 8.44 1.35 10.81
CA ALA A 255 7.69 0.09 10.82
C ALA A 255 8.50 -1.10 10.28
N ILE A 256 9.64 -0.84 9.65
CA ILE A 256 10.47 -1.88 9.01
C ILE A 256 11.81 -2.06 9.75
N PHE A 257 12.20 -1.13 10.57
CA PHE A 257 13.47 -1.13 11.35
C PHE A 257 13.16 -1.06 12.88
#